data_42d8a5e60d453e11c3d440a185a83c4d
#
_entry.id   42d8a5e60d453e11c3d440a185a83c4d
#
_cell.length_a   1.000
_cell.length_b   1.000
_cell.length_c   1.000
_cell.angle_alpha   90.00
_cell.angle_beta   90.00
_cell.angle_gamma   90.00
#
_symmetry.space_group_name_H-M   'P 1'
#
loop_
_entity.id
_entity.type
_entity.pdbx_description
1 polymer ?
#
loop_
_entity_poly.entity_id
_entity_poly.type
_entity_poly.pdbx_seq_one_letter_code
_entity_poly.pdbx_strand_id
1 'polypeptide(L)'
;MPKGAHPTIVYVDGFNFFYGELRGTAWKWLDLEALFQKVLGHQNRLVKVKYFTARVQPTGADPTVNVRQEAYLRALKAYCPLVETYYGHFLRHRIPMEHANPPPPTVAVWKNEEKGSDVNLALHILNDAWLDAYRCAVVVSNDSDLSESLRLVRAQNHKLIGLVTPGAPKRKPSLQLRRQADFVRPIRTWMLKASQLPENIPGTTIHKPATW
;
A
#
# COMPACT_ATOMS: atom_id res chain seq x y z
N MET A 1 19.41 -17.25 12.21
CA MET A 1 18.03 -17.08 11.74
C MET A 1 17.18 -18.19 12.32
N PRO A 2 15.98 -17.93 12.85
CA PRO A 2 15.15 -19.01 13.38
C PRO A 2 14.81 -19.99 12.26
N LYS A 3 15.18 -21.27 12.45
CA LYS A 3 14.79 -22.35 11.55
C LYS A 3 13.26 -22.44 11.57
N GLY A 4 12.60 -22.26 10.40
CA GLY A 4 11.17 -22.46 10.23
C GLY A 4 10.32 -21.21 10.00
N ALA A 5 10.90 -20.01 9.93
CA ALA A 5 10.12 -18.80 9.59
C ALA A 5 9.64 -18.83 8.12
N HIS A 6 8.35 -18.57 7.91
CA HIS A 6 7.73 -18.56 6.58
C HIS A 6 8.29 -17.43 5.70
N PRO A 7 8.85 -17.70 4.51
CA PRO A 7 9.13 -16.66 3.53
C PRO A 7 7.84 -15.87 3.25
N THR A 8 7.89 -14.56 3.50
CA THR A 8 6.70 -13.70 3.48
C THR A 8 6.90 -12.54 2.52
N ILE A 9 5.97 -12.38 1.58
CA ILE A 9 5.86 -11.19 0.74
C ILE A 9 4.74 -10.32 1.28
N VAL A 10 5.00 -9.01 1.38
CA VAL A 10 4.02 -8.00 1.79
C VAL A 10 3.54 -7.25 0.54
N TYR A 11 2.24 -7.22 0.31
CA TYR A 11 1.57 -6.54 -0.79
C TYR A 11 0.86 -5.30 -0.25
N VAL A 12 1.34 -4.14 -0.63
CA VAL A 12 0.86 -2.87 -0.08
C VAL A 12 0.06 -2.12 -1.13
N ASP A 13 -1.23 -1.97 -0.87
CA ASP A 13 -2.08 -1.00 -1.55
C ASP A 13 -1.69 0.40 -1.06
N GLY A 14 -0.95 1.13 -1.89
CA GLY A 14 -0.33 2.39 -1.50
C GLY A 14 -1.34 3.48 -1.17
N PHE A 15 -2.46 3.54 -1.88
CA PHE A 15 -3.51 4.53 -1.61
C PHE A 15 -4.29 4.20 -0.35
N ASN A 16 -4.73 2.95 -0.21
CA ASN A 16 -5.45 2.52 0.98
C ASN A 16 -4.56 2.69 2.23
N PHE A 17 -3.28 2.36 2.12
CA PHE A 17 -2.30 2.54 3.18
C PHE A 17 -2.07 4.02 3.51
N PHE A 18 -1.86 4.87 2.50
CA PHE A 18 -1.65 6.30 2.72
C PHE A 18 -2.86 6.97 3.36
N TYR A 19 -4.05 6.79 2.80
CA TYR A 19 -5.26 7.43 3.30
C TYR A 19 -5.74 6.86 4.62
N GLY A 20 -5.53 5.57 4.87
CA GLY A 20 -5.93 4.91 6.10
C GLY A 20 -4.98 5.12 7.28
N GLU A 21 -3.66 5.16 7.01
CA GLU A 21 -2.66 5.12 8.07
C GLU A 21 -1.78 6.36 8.15
N LEU A 22 -1.40 6.96 7.02
CA LEU A 22 -0.35 7.99 6.99
C LEU A 22 -0.86 9.42 6.81
N ARG A 23 -2.01 9.61 6.17
CA ARG A 23 -2.58 10.94 5.90
C ARG A 23 -2.80 11.69 7.21
N GLY A 24 -2.32 12.94 7.27
CA GLY A 24 -2.43 13.79 8.47
C GLY A 24 -1.46 13.44 9.60
N THR A 25 -0.52 12.52 9.37
CA THR A 25 0.53 12.19 10.34
C THR A 25 1.89 12.78 9.94
N ALA A 26 2.81 12.80 10.88
CA ALA A 26 4.21 13.15 10.64
C ALA A 26 5.06 11.98 10.11
N TRP A 27 4.46 10.78 9.94
CA TRP A 27 5.19 9.53 9.68
C TRP A 27 5.17 9.10 8.21
N LYS A 28 5.00 10.02 7.27
CA LYS A 28 4.89 9.73 5.83
C LYS A 28 6.22 9.39 5.15
N TRP A 29 7.38 9.84 5.70
CA TRP A 29 8.72 9.51 5.20
C TRP A 29 9.17 8.15 5.72
N LEU A 30 8.47 7.10 5.29
CA LEU A 30 8.45 5.81 5.94
C LEU A 30 9.33 4.77 5.22
N ASP A 31 10.20 4.11 5.96
CA ASP A 31 10.90 2.91 5.54
C ASP A 31 9.94 1.72 5.63
N LEU A 32 9.46 1.26 4.47
CA LEU A 32 8.50 0.16 4.39
C LEU A 32 9.12 -1.17 4.81
N GLU A 33 10.40 -1.37 4.55
CA GLU A 33 11.10 -2.59 4.95
C GLU A 33 11.21 -2.67 6.47
N ALA A 34 11.71 -1.62 7.12
CA ALA A 34 11.82 -1.54 8.57
C ALA A 34 10.44 -1.62 9.26
N LEU A 35 9.40 -1.04 8.65
CA LEU A 35 8.04 -1.14 9.17
C LEU A 35 7.55 -2.59 9.17
N PHE A 36 7.61 -3.26 8.01
CA PHE A 36 7.03 -4.59 7.90
C PHE A 36 7.85 -5.65 8.63
N GLN A 37 9.14 -5.46 8.83
CA GLN A 37 9.92 -6.29 9.77
C GLN A 37 9.37 -6.23 11.20
N LYS A 38 8.85 -5.07 11.64
CA LYS A 38 8.23 -4.91 12.97
C LYS A 38 6.79 -5.42 13.03
N VAL A 39 6.04 -5.31 11.93
CA VAL A 39 4.64 -5.78 11.84
C VAL A 39 4.58 -7.31 11.80
N LEU A 40 5.53 -7.94 11.11
CA LEU A 40 5.61 -9.39 11.00
C LEU A 40 6.08 -10.00 12.33
N GLY A 41 5.39 -11.06 12.77
CA GLY A 41 5.85 -11.83 13.93
C GLY A 41 7.05 -12.73 13.58
N HIS A 42 7.66 -13.33 14.60
CA HIS A 42 8.83 -14.22 14.48
C HIS A 42 8.62 -15.44 13.56
N GLN A 43 7.38 -15.81 13.31
CA GLN A 43 7.01 -16.90 12.39
C GLN A 43 7.13 -16.51 10.91
N ASN A 44 7.33 -15.24 10.60
CA ASN A 44 7.39 -14.71 9.23
C ASN A 44 8.75 -14.05 8.98
N ARG A 45 9.33 -14.35 7.84
CA ARG A 45 10.57 -13.72 7.36
C ARG A 45 10.27 -12.89 6.14
N LEU A 46 10.39 -11.57 6.25
CA LEU A 46 10.20 -10.66 5.12
C LEU A 46 11.23 -10.99 4.02
N VAL A 47 10.73 -11.27 2.82
CA VAL A 47 11.58 -11.51 1.64
C VAL A 47 11.38 -10.44 0.58
N LYS A 48 10.21 -9.77 0.56
CA LYS A 48 9.90 -8.71 -0.39
C LYS A 48 8.73 -7.87 0.10
N VAL A 49 8.72 -6.58 -0.27
CA VAL A 49 7.57 -5.68 -0.19
C VAL A 49 7.22 -5.23 -1.60
N LYS A 50 6.03 -5.54 -2.08
CA LYS A 50 5.48 -5.06 -3.34
C LYS A 50 4.54 -3.90 -3.06
N TYR A 51 4.94 -2.69 -3.46
CA TYR A 51 4.22 -1.45 -3.21
C TYR A 51 3.48 -1.01 -4.48
N PHE A 52 2.15 -1.07 -4.45
CA PHE A 52 1.27 -0.73 -5.57
C PHE A 52 0.76 0.70 -5.39
N THR A 53 0.99 1.54 -6.37
CA THR A 53 0.63 2.96 -6.34
C THR A 53 0.46 3.51 -7.76
N ALA A 54 0.12 4.77 -7.90
CA ALA A 54 0.19 5.50 -9.17
C ALA A 54 0.81 6.87 -8.94
N ARG A 55 1.39 7.46 -9.99
CA ARG A 55 1.99 8.79 -9.91
C ARG A 55 0.89 9.84 -9.81
N VAL A 56 0.80 10.49 -8.65
CA VAL A 56 -0.22 11.51 -8.41
C VAL A 56 0.01 12.75 -9.30
N GLN A 57 -1.07 13.39 -9.68
CA GLN A 57 -1.03 14.62 -10.45
C GLN A 57 -1.13 15.83 -9.54
N PRO A 58 -0.46 16.94 -9.86
CA PRO A 58 -0.63 18.20 -9.14
C PRO A 58 -2.09 18.63 -9.13
N THR A 59 -2.51 19.23 -8.03
CA THR A 59 -3.85 19.85 -7.91
C THR A 59 -3.72 21.31 -7.54
N GLY A 60 -4.77 22.11 -7.73
CA GLY A 60 -4.78 23.51 -7.31
C GLY A 60 -4.57 23.67 -5.80
N ALA A 61 -5.01 22.70 -5.00
CA ALA A 61 -4.82 22.70 -3.54
C ALA A 61 -3.42 22.22 -3.11
N ASP A 62 -2.74 21.41 -3.95
CA ASP A 62 -1.41 20.88 -3.67
C ASP A 62 -0.61 20.75 -4.98
N PRO A 63 0.04 21.82 -5.43
CA PRO A 63 0.76 21.85 -6.71
C PRO A 63 2.07 21.07 -6.70
N THR A 64 2.59 20.66 -5.53
CA THR A 64 3.87 19.98 -5.38
C THR A 64 3.75 18.52 -4.91
N VAL A 65 2.55 17.99 -4.83
CA VAL A 65 2.30 16.61 -4.33
C VAL A 65 3.07 15.56 -5.13
N ASN A 66 3.13 15.70 -6.44
CA ASN A 66 3.86 14.79 -7.33
C ASN A 66 5.39 14.83 -7.10
N VAL A 67 5.96 16.00 -6.86
CA VAL A 67 7.40 16.16 -6.58
C VAL A 67 7.76 15.45 -5.26
N ARG A 68 6.93 15.63 -4.25
CA ARG A 68 7.13 14.96 -2.95
C ARG A 68 6.97 13.45 -3.06
N GLN A 69 5.94 12.96 -3.75
CA GLN A 69 5.78 11.53 -3.98
C GLN A 69 6.97 10.94 -4.74
N GLU A 70 7.44 11.61 -5.79
CA GLU A 70 8.60 11.15 -6.57
C GLU A 70 9.87 11.07 -5.70
N ALA A 71 10.11 12.07 -4.83
CA ALA A 71 11.22 12.03 -3.88
C ALA A 71 11.13 10.80 -2.97
N TYR A 72 9.93 10.49 -2.46
CA TYR A 72 9.70 9.30 -1.63
C TYR A 72 9.94 7.99 -2.39
N LEU A 73 9.39 7.87 -3.59
CA LEU A 73 9.57 6.64 -4.41
C LEU A 73 11.03 6.40 -4.77
N ARG A 74 11.77 7.47 -5.07
CA ARG A 74 13.22 7.40 -5.28
C ARG A 74 13.98 7.01 -4.01
N ALA A 75 13.56 7.53 -2.85
CA ALA A 75 14.14 7.17 -1.57
C ALA A 75 13.93 5.68 -1.24
N LEU A 76 12.71 5.17 -1.43
CA LEU A 76 12.41 3.74 -1.27
C LEU A 76 13.31 2.88 -2.18
N LYS A 77 13.41 3.24 -3.46
CA LYS A 77 14.23 2.49 -4.42
C LYS A 77 15.72 2.49 -4.05
N ALA A 78 16.23 3.59 -3.51
CA ALA A 78 17.65 3.73 -3.16
C ALA A 78 18.00 3.09 -1.81
N TYR A 79 17.08 3.09 -0.86
CA TYR A 79 17.36 2.73 0.54
C TYR A 79 16.80 1.36 0.96
N CYS A 80 15.69 0.93 0.37
CA CYS A 80 14.96 -0.27 0.76
C CYS A 80 15.08 -1.37 -0.32
N PRO A 81 16.11 -2.22 -0.28
CA PRO A 81 16.40 -3.20 -1.35
C PRO A 81 15.31 -4.27 -1.52
N LEU A 82 14.50 -4.55 -0.50
CA LEU A 82 13.40 -5.51 -0.60
C LEU A 82 12.11 -4.86 -1.13
N VAL A 83 12.07 -3.53 -1.37
CA VAL A 83 10.87 -2.83 -1.84
C VAL A 83 10.89 -2.71 -3.37
N GLU A 84 9.87 -3.28 -4.00
CA GLU A 84 9.57 -3.11 -5.42
C GLU A 84 8.31 -2.28 -5.59
N THR A 85 8.34 -1.27 -6.46
CA THR A 85 7.18 -0.39 -6.72
C THR A 85 6.55 -0.74 -8.06
N TYR A 86 5.22 -0.92 -8.06
CA TYR A 86 4.40 -1.19 -9.22
C TYR A 86 3.41 -0.05 -9.44
N TYR A 87 3.30 0.40 -10.69
CA TYR A 87 2.51 1.58 -11.01
C TYR A 87 1.23 1.23 -11.75
N GLY A 88 0.10 1.73 -11.23
CA GLY A 88 -1.08 2.03 -12.00
C GLY A 88 -0.93 3.38 -12.72
N HIS A 89 -2.01 3.94 -13.17
CA HIS A 89 -2.02 5.23 -13.84
C HIS A 89 -3.21 6.07 -13.40
N PHE A 90 -3.07 7.41 -13.47
CA PHE A 90 -4.17 8.33 -13.26
C PHE A 90 -4.79 8.75 -14.61
N LEU A 91 -6.11 8.70 -14.66
CA LEU A 91 -6.90 9.33 -15.70
C LEU A 91 -7.56 10.56 -15.11
N ARG A 92 -7.42 11.68 -15.81
CA ARG A 92 -8.14 12.91 -15.49
C ARG A 92 -9.01 13.29 -16.68
N HIS A 93 -10.31 13.30 -16.47
CA HIS A 93 -11.26 13.65 -17.50
C HIS A 93 -12.41 14.48 -16.93
N ARG A 94 -13.05 15.24 -17.79
CA ARG A 94 -14.20 16.06 -17.46
C ARG A 94 -15.46 15.23 -17.68
N ILE A 95 -16.29 15.10 -16.65
CA ILE A 95 -17.57 14.37 -16.73
C ILE A 95 -18.71 15.25 -16.23
N PRO A 96 -19.91 15.12 -16.82
CA PRO A 96 -21.12 15.65 -16.21
C PRO A 96 -21.50 14.77 -15.01
N MET A 97 -21.84 15.40 -13.89
CA MET A 97 -22.41 14.73 -12.71
C MET A 97 -23.72 15.41 -12.35
N GLU A 98 -24.65 14.63 -11.79
CA GLU A 98 -25.89 15.17 -11.25
C GLU A 98 -25.60 16.23 -10.19
N HIS A 99 -26.31 17.32 -10.27
CA HIS A 99 -26.22 18.38 -9.29
C HIS A 99 -27.15 18.06 -8.11
N ALA A 100 -26.59 18.02 -6.88
CA ALA A 100 -27.36 17.66 -5.68
C ALA A 100 -28.54 18.63 -5.41
N ASN A 101 -28.43 19.87 -5.90
CA ASN A 101 -29.45 20.92 -5.73
C ASN A 101 -29.70 21.60 -7.09
N PRO A 102 -30.49 20.97 -8.02
CA PRO A 102 -30.80 21.59 -9.29
C PRO A 102 -31.65 22.87 -9.11
N PRO A 103 -31.65 23.84 -10.08
CA PRO A 103 -30.93 23.86 -11.33
C PRO A 103 -29.47 24.32 -11.20
N PRO A 104 -28.58 23.96 -12.14
CA PRO A 104 -28.79 23.11 -13.33
C PRO A 104 -28.85 21.63 -12.99
N PRO A 105 -29.43 20.75 -13.82
CA PRO A 105 -29.56 19.33 -13.52
C PRO A 105 -28.21 18.61 -13.46
N THR A 106 -27.22 19.09 -14.22
CA THR A 106 -25.87 18.54 -14.23
C THR A 106 -24.81 19.62 -14.14
N VAL A 107 -23.68 19.31 -13.52
CA VAL A 107 -22.47 20.14 -13.49
C VAL A 107 -21.27 19.37 -14.03
N ALA A 108 -20.39 20.06 -14.74
CA ALA A 108 -19.17 19.45 -15.23
C ALA A 108 -18.09 19.48 -14.16
N VAL A 109 -17.54 18.33 -13.81
CA VAL A 109 -16.47 18.19 -12.82
C VAL A 109 -15.25 17.50 -13.41
N TRP A 110 -14.08 17.84 -12.88
CA TRP A 110 -12.87 17.08 -13.14
C TRP A 110 -12.83 15.84 -12.25
N LYS A 111 -12.90 14.67 -12.86
CA LYS A 111 -12.74 13.39 -12.14
C LYS A 111 -11.32 12.90 -12.32
N ASN A 112 -10.65 12.65 -11.20
CA ASN A 112 -9.36 11.96 -11.18
C ASN A 112 -9.62 10.54 -10.70
N GLU A 113 -9.31 9.56 -11.53
CA GLU A 113 -9.43 8.14 -11.21
C GLU A 113 -8.07 7.47 -11.30
N GLU A 114 -7.72 6.76 -10.26
CA GLU A 114 -6.63 5.81 -10.32
C GLU A 114 -7.12 4.51 -10.95
N LYS A 115 -6.31 3.90 -11.79
CA LYS A 115 -6.63 2.65 -12.49
C LYS A 115 -5.45 1.69 -12.41
N GLY A 116 -5.74 0.46 -12.08
CA GLY A 116 -4.85 -0.68 -12.27
C GLY A 116 -4.00 -1.06 -11.06
N SER A 117 -3.86 -0.24 -10.01
CA SER A 117 -3.05 -0.66 -8.84
C SER A 117 -3.64 -1.87 -8.14
N ASP A 118 -4.96 -1.91 -7.93
CA ASP A 118 -5.63 -3.01 -7.24
C ASP A 118 -5.64 -4.28 -8.09
N VAL A 119 -5.86 -4.14 -9.41
CA VAL A 119 -5.76 -5.24 -10.37
C VAL A 119 -4.33 -5.80 -10.38
N ASN A 120 -3.31 -4.94 -10.45
CA ASN A 120 -1.92 -5.35 -10.41
C ASN A 120 -1.61 -6.07 -9.09
N LEU A 121 -2.09 -5.57 -7.95
CA LEU A 121 -1.89 -6.20 -6.65
C LEU A 121 -2.51 -7.60 -6.63
N ALA A 122 -3.77 -7.75 -7.05
CA ALA A 122 -4.45 -9.03 -7.12
C ALA A 122 -3.73 -10.04 -8.03
N LEU A 123 -3.28 -9.58 -9.22
CA LEU A 123 -2.54 -10.43 -10.18
C LEU A 123 -1.18 -10.86 -9.61
N HIS A 124 -0.45 -9.96 -8.96
CA HIS A 124 0.84 -10.29 -8.36
C HIS A 124 0.73 -11.28 -7.21
N ILE A 125 -0.29 -11.17 -6.35
CA ILE A 125 -0.52 -12.15 -5.28
C ILE A 125 -0.74 -13.53 -5.87
N LEU A 126 -1.59 -13.66 -6.89
CA LEU A 126 -1.90 -14.93 -7.56
C LEU A 126 -0.67 -15.49 -8.29
N ASN A 127 -0.01 -14.68 -9.11
CA ASN A 127 1.15 -15.11 -9.88
C ASN A 127 2.29 -15.59 -8.98
N ASP A 128 2.59 -14.86 -7.91
CA ASP A 128 3.63 -15.23 -6.95
C ASP A 128 3.27 -16.51 -6.17
N ALA A 129 1.97 -16.77 -5.93
CA ALA A 129 1.51 -18.01 -5.34
C ALA A 129 1.75 -19.23 -6.28
N TRP A 130 1.45 -19.07 -7.57
CA TRP A 130 1.70 -20.08 -8.58
C TRP A 130 3.19 -20.38 -8.78
N LEU A 131 4.03 -19.33 -8.69
CA LEU A 131 5.49 -19.45 -8.78
C LEU A 131 6.14 -19.97 -7.49
N ASP A 132 5.35 -20.26 -6.46
CA ASP A 132 5.81 -20.66 -5.11
C ASP A 132 6.81 -19.66 -4.49
N ALA A 133 6.66 -18.38 -4.82
CA ALA A 133 7.59 -17.32 -4.40
C ALA A 133 7.50 -16.98 -2.90
N TYR A 134 6.43 -17.40 -2.22
CA TYR A 134 6.22 -17.20 -0.79
C TYR A 134 5.49 -18.38 -0.13
N ARG A 135 5.61 -18.48 1.19
CA ARG A 135 4.75 -19.34 2.02
C ARG A 135 3.59 -18.54 2.63
N CYS A 136 3.81 -17.26 2.90
CA CYS A 136 2.83 -16.35 3.47
C CYS A 136 2.74 -15.07 2.64
N ALA A 137 1.53 -14.64 2.28
CA ALA A 137 1.25 -13.31 1.74
C ALA A 137 0.65 -12.44 2.83
N VAL A 138 1.17 -11.23 3.01
CA VAL A 138 0.55 -10.23 3.89
C VAL A 138 0.02 -9.09 3.05
N VAL A 139 -1.30 -8.87 3.10
CA VAL A 139 -1.98 -7.82 2.34
C VAL A 139 -2.25 -6.62 3.24
N VAL A 140 -1.81 -5.45 2.79
CA VAL A 140 -1.99 -4.17 3.48
C VAL A 140 -3.03 -3.36 2.71
N SER A 141 -4.28 -3.64 2.95
CA SER A 141 -5.45 -2.97 2.37
C SER A 141 -6.70 -3.23 3.21
N ASN A 142 -7.74 -2.46 2.96
CA ASN A 142 -9.10 -2.72 3.45
C ASN A 142 -10.11 -2.77 2.28
N ASP A 143 -9.62 -2.93 1.06
CA ASP A 143 -10.45 -3.02 -0.12
C ASP A 143 -10.99 -4.45 -0.29
N SER A 144 -12.31 -4.59 -0.25
CA SER A 144 -13.00 -5.87 -0.38
C SER A 144 -12.83 -6.54 -1.75
N ASP A 145 -12.50 -5.77 -2.79
CA ASP A 145 -12.36 -6.28 -4.16
C ASP A 145 -11.19 -7.26 -4.29
N LEU A 146 -10.23 -7.19 -3.37
CA LEU A 146 -9.14 -8.16 -3.27
C LEU A 146 -9.55 -9.53 -2.71
N SER A 147 -10.78 -9.67 -2.19
CA SER A 147 -11.22 -10.88 -1.47
C SER A 147 -11.16 -12.14 -2.35
N GLU A 148 -11.53 -12.05 -3.62
CA GLU A 148 -11.53 -13.20 -4.53
C GLU A 148 -10.12 -13.70 -4.84
N SER A 149 -9.16 -12.79 -5.05
CA SER A 149 -7.76 -13.20 -5.26
C SER A 149 -7.20 -13.96 -4.06
N LEU A 150 -7.51 -13.52 -2.83
CA LEU A 150 -7.08 -14.22 -1.61
C LEU A 150 -7.76 -15.58 -1.46
N ARG A 151 -9.05 -15.67 -1.78
CA ARG A 151 -9.79 -16.95 -1.78
C ARG A 151 -9.14 -17.97 -2.72
N LEU A 152 -8.78 -17.55 -3.93
CA LEU A 152 -8.12 -18.39 -4.92
C LEU A 152 -6.74 -18.86 -4.44
N VAL A 153 -5.93 -17.97 -3.87
CA VAL A 153 -4.62 -18.31 -3.29
C VAL A 153 -4.76 -19.38 -2.21
N ARG A 154 -5.74 -19.26 -1.32
CA ARG A 154 -5.99 -20.28 -0.28
C ARG A 154 -6.45 -21.62 -0.86
N ALA A 155 -7.43 -21.57 -1.76
CA ALA A 155 -8.06 -22.78 -2.30
C ALA A 155 -7.14 -23.57 -3.22
N GLN A 156 -6.32 -22.89 -4.02
CA GLN A 156 -5.51 -23.53 -5.07
C GLN A 156 -4.06 -23.72 -4.66
N ASN A 157 -3.48 -22.81 -3.90
CA ASN A 157 -2.06 -22.82 -3.58
C ASN A 157 -1.75 -23.11 -2.11
N HIS A 158 -2.76 -23.20 -1.24
CA HIS A 158 -2.63 -23.50 0.20
C HIS A 158 -1.62 -22.60 0.92
N LYS A 159 -1.56 -21.31 0.55
CA LYS A 159 -0.69 -20.32 1.18
C LYS A 159 -1.36 -19.69 2.39
N LEU A 160 -0.54 -19.24 3.34
CA LEU A 160 -1.01 -18.44 4.48
C LEU A 160 -1.29 -17.00 4.05
N ILE A 161 -2.36 -16.43 4.56
CA ILE A 161 -2.76 -15.04 4.32
C ILE A 161 -2.77 -14.25 5.61
N GLY A 162 -1.94 -13.23 5.69
CA GLY A 162 -2.01 -12.20 6.72
C GLY A 162 -2.73 -10.96 6.21
N LEU A 163 -3.43 -10.27 7.09
CA LEU A 163 -4.11 -9.01 6.78
C LEU A 163 -3.60 -7.91 7.72
N VAL A 164 -3.27 -6.77 7.13
CA VAL A 164 -3.02 -5.50 7.82
C VAL A 164 -4.05 -4.50 7.32
N THR A 165 -4.94 -4.04 8.22
CA THR A 165 -5.96 -3.05 7.90
C THR A 165 -5.45 -1.65 8.24
N PRO A 166 -5.21 -0.77 7.24
CA PRO A 166 -4.80 0.60 7.50
C PRO A 166 -5.87 1.38 8.28
N GLY A 167 -5.44 2.12 9.31
CA GLY A 167 -6.32 2.91 10.18
C GLY A 167 -6.96 2.13 11.33
N ALA A 168 -6.64 0.86 11.53
CA ALA A 168 -7.12 0.12 12.70
C ALA A 168 -6.46 0.66 14.01
N PRO A 169 -7.17 0.69 15.16
CA PRO A 169 -8.51 0.11 15.37
C PRO A 169 -9.69 1.00 14.99
N LYS A 170 -9.46 2.25 14.60
CA LYS A 170 -10.55 3.19 14.25
C LYS A 170 -11.36 2.72 13.03
N ARG A 171 -10.69 2.07 12.08
CA ARG A 171 -11.31 1.49 10.88
C ARG A 171 -11.42 -0.03 11.04
N LYS A 172 -12.65 -0.55 10.99
CA LYS A 172 -12.88 -2.00 11.06
C LYS A 172 -12.40 -2.68 9.77
N PRO A 173 -11.77 -3.86 9.86
CA PRO A 173 -11.43 -4.67 8.69
C PRO A 173 -12.68 -5.04 7.89
N SER A 174 -12.56 -5.07 6.56
CA SER A 174 -13.56 -5.67 5.68
C SER A 174 -13.83 -7.11 6.11
N LEU A 175 -15.11 -7.45 6.31
CA LEU A 175 -15.49 -8.82 6.68
C LEU A 175 -15.12 -9.84 5.60
N GLN A 176 -15.13 -9.43 4.33
CA GLN A 176 -14.77 -10.28 3.21
C GLN A 176 -13.27 -10.61 3.25
N LEU A 177 -12.40 -9.61 3.42
CA LEU A 177 -10.96 -9.84 3.57
C LEU A 177 -10.63 -10.65 4.83
N ARG A 178 -11.30 -10.33 5.95
CA ARG A 178 -11.09 -11.02 7.23
C ARG A 178 -11.37 -12.51 7.14
N ARG A 179 -12.39 -12.92 6.38
CA ARG A 179 -12.73 -14.35 6.15
C ARG A 179 -11.64 -15.11 5.41
N GLN A 180 -10.84 -14.42 4.60
CA GLN A 180 -9.73 -15.03 3.84
C GLN A 180 -8.41 -15.03 4.62
N ALA A 181 -8.31 -14.26 5.70
CA ALA A 181 -7.07 -14.12 6.46
C ALA A 181 -6.93 -15.19 7.55
N ASP A 182 -5.74 -15.80 7.64
CA ASP A 182 -5.36 -16.71 8.73
C ASP A 182 -5.01 -15.92 10.00
N PHE A 183 -4.47 -14.70 9.83
CA PHE A 183 -4.19 -13.79 10.94
C PHE A 183 -4.33 -12.33 10.53
N VAL A 184 -4.52 -11.45 11.51
CA VAL A 184 -4.55 -9.99 11.32
C VAL A 184 -3.48 -9.35 12.20
N ARG A 185 -2.78 -8.35 11.66
CA ARG A 185 -1.77 -7.57 12.39
C ARG A 185 -2.12 -6.08 12.34
N PRO A 186 -2.11 -5.38 13.46
CA PRO A 186 -2.26 -3.92 13.48
C PRO A 186 -0.90 -3.24 13.22
N ILE A 187 -0.93 -2.09 12.59
CA ILE A 187 0.17 -1.12 12.64
C ILE A 187 -0.04 -0.27 13.90
N ARG A 188 1.01 -0.11 14.68
CA ARG A 188 0.98 0.72 15.88
C ARG A 188 1.83 1.98 15.66
N THR A 189 1.43 3.10 16.23
CA THR A 189 2.12 4.39 16.08
C THR A 189 3.62 4.31 16.36
N TRP A 190 4.04 3.53 17.37
CA TRP A 190 5.46 3.35 17.65
C TRP A 190 6.23 2.66 16.51
N MET A 191 5.58 1.76 15.76
CA MET A 191 6.19 1.11 14.59
C MET A 191 6.45 2.12 13.48
N LEU A 192 5.47 3.00 13.20
CA LEU A 192 5.62 4.10 12.23
C LEU A 192 6.75 5.05 12.65
N LYS A 193 6.74 5.46 13.92
CA LYS A 193 7.78 6.35 14.48
C LYS A 193 9.18 5.75 14.36
N ALA A 194 9.33 4.46 14.65
CA ALA A 194 10.61 3.75 14.64
C ALA A 194 11.04 3.22 13.25
N SER A 195 10.29 3.55 12.20
CA SER A 195 10.55 3.10 10.82
C SER A 195 10.58 4.27 9.84
N GLN A 196 11.18 5.39 10.22
CA GLN A 196 11.36 6.52 9.31
C GLN A 196 12.66 6.34 8.52
N LEU A 197 12.61 6.69 7.22
CA LEU A 197 13.80 6.84 6.40
C LEU A 197 14.70 7.95 6.98
N PRO A 198 16.01 7.89 6.80
CA PRO A 198 16.89 9.01 7.14
C PRO A 198 16.48 10.26 6.34
N GLU A 199 16.67 11.44 6.93
CA GLU A 199 16.34 12.71 6.26
C GLU A 199 17.11 12.90 4.96
N ASN A 200 18.38 12.46 4.94
CA ASN A 200 19.22 12.40 3.75
C ASN A 200 19.52 10.94 3.44
N ILE A 201 19.18 10.48 2.24
CA ILE A 201 19.43 9.09 1.82
C ILE A 201 20.92 8.92 1.51
N PRO A 202 21.64 8.08 2.26
CA PRO A 202 23.09 7.90 2.12
C PRO A 202 23.50 7.57 0.68
N GLY A 203 24.60 8.18 0.21
CA GLY A 203 25.13 7.95 -1.12
C GLY A 203 24.32 8.56 -2.28
N THR A 204 23.32 9.43 -1.96
CA THR A 204 22.46 10.07 -2.96
C THR A 204 22.26 11.56 -2.66
N THR A 205 21.63 12.27 -3.59
CA THR A 205 21.16 13.65 -3.39
C THR A 205 19.70 13.72 -2.91
N ILE A 206 19.12 12.58 -2.53
CA ILE A 206 17.70 12.50 -2.13
C ILE A 206 17.58 12.88 -0.67
N HIS A 207 16.72 13.84 -0.37
CA HIS A 207 16.38 14.28 0.98
C HIS A 207 14.88 14.37 1.19
N LYS A 208 14.48 14.29 2.44
CA LYS A 208 13.08 14.45 2.84
C LYS A 208 12.60 15.84 2.45
N PRO A 209 11.48 15.96 1.72
CA PRO A 209 10.91 17.26 1.40
C PRO A 209 10.48 18.04 2.65
N ALA A 210 10.73 19.34 2.69
CA ALA A 210 10.42 20.19 3.86
C ALA A 210 8.91 20.18 4.21
N THR A 211 8.05 20.07 3.22
CA THR A 211 6.57 20.05 3.39
C THR A 211 5.98 18.63 3.32
N TRP A 212 6.71 17.65 3.81
CA TRP A 212 6.28 16.24 3.76
C TRP A 212 5.22 15.86 4.77
#